data_0fa49eaae596d92616f5b032e0225ff4
#
_entry.id   0fa49eaae596d92616f5b032e0225ff4
#
_cell.length_a   1.000
_cell.length_b   1.000
_cell.length_c   1.000
_cell.angle_alpha   90.00
_cell.angle_beta   90.00
_cell.angle_gamma   90.00
#
_symmetry.space_group_name_H-M   'P 1'
#
loop_
_entity.id
_entity.type
_entity.pdbx_description
1 polymer ?
#
loop_
_entity_poly.entity_id
_entity_poly.type
_entity_poly.pdbx_seq_one_letter_code
_entity_poly.pdbx_strand_id
1 'polypeptide(L)'
;MLLLTGATGSIGSRLLPRLLEDGREVRCLVREPRRLGERRVDVQIALGDLGEMSDPYLVRQALRGVDTVVHLAATIRDQPPRRIEELNGLATVRLLRAAERGGVKRFVFFSALDAHPAQRTRFFRAKWLAERAVASSPLQTSVFAPSIVYDRTDPWITLLRRFSFLPVLPVSGDGQAAFQPIWADDVARCVAAALRGELRPRYELAGPETLTYDQMSDLVSRIAGRPRPLVHLPLPLVRSGLIALRSVFGEAVFATWEEAELMEVPMLSRRGTADVQALGVEPRRMGDVLEEGT
;
A
#
# COMPACT_ATOMS: atom_id res chain seq x y z
N MET A 1 23.05 -0.02 -6.53
CA MET A 1 21.88 0.81 -6.93
C MET A 1 20.58 0.11 -6.56
N LEU A 2 19.59 0.86 -6.04
CA LEU A 2 18.28 0.34 -5.64
C LEU A 2 17.19 0.74 -6.65
N LEU A 3 16.37 -0.20 -7.10
CA LEU A 3 15.14 0.09 -7.85
C LEU A 3 13.97 0.23 -6.89
N LEU A 4 13.30 1.38 -6.90
CA LEU A 4 12.09 1.65 -6.14
C LEU A 4 10.90 1.74 -7.09
N THR A 5 9.91 0.88 -6.91
CA THR A 5 8.60 1.02 -7.57
C THR A 5 7.59 1.57 -6.57
N GLY A 6 6.63 2.36 -7.05
CA GLY A 6 5.65 3.00 -6.17
C GLY A 6 6.22 4.20 -5.38
N ALA A 7 7.29 4.82 -5.86
CA ALA A 7 7.95 5.97 -5.23
C ALA A 7 7.02 7.17 -4.98
N THR A 8 5.95 7.30 -5.75
CA THR A 8 4.96 8.40 -5.66
C THR A 8 3.74 8.08 -4.79
N GLY A 9 3.67 6.88 -4.21
CA GLY A 9 2.62 6.47 -3.27
C GLY A 9 2.88 6.94 -1.83
N SER A 10 1.92 6.70 -0.93
CA SER A 10 1.98 7.15 0.48
C SER A 10 3.25 6.70 1.20
N ILE A 11 3.66 5.44 1.03
CA ILE A 11 4.89 4.91 1.63
C ILE A 11 6.11 5.37 0.84
N GLY A 12 6.08 5.26 -0.50
CA GLY A 12 7.24 5.52 -1.36
C GLY A 12 7.74 6.96 -1.29
N SER A 13 6.84 7.94 -1.21
CA SER A 13 7.18 9.36 -1.09
C SER A 13 7.89 9.70 0.23
N ARG A 14 7.68 8.89 1.28
CA ARG A 14 8.33 9.00 2.59
C ARG A 14 9.61 8.19 2.67
N LEU A 15 9.67 7.06 1.96
CA LEU A 15 10.85 6.20 1.92
C LEU A 15 11.97 6.80 1.06
N LEU A 16 11.63 7.38 -0.08
CA LEU A 16 12.62 7.90 -1.03
C LEU A 16 13.61 8.90 -0.40
N PRO A 17 13.17 9.95 0.35
CA PRO A 17 14.10 10.84 1.03
C PRO A 17 15.07 10.12 1.96
N ARG A 18 14.58 9.13 2.73
CA ARG A 18 15.41 8.35 3.68
C ARG A 18 16.45 7.51 2.97
N LEU A 19 16.12 6.93 1.81
CA LEU A 19 17.09 6.17 1.02
C LEU A 19 18.20 7.08 0.46
N LEU A 20 17.86 8.30 0.06
CA LEU A 20 18.82 9.29 -0.40
C LEU A 20 19.71 9.81 0.73
N GLU A 21 19.14 10.08 1.92
CA GLU A 21 19.86 10.43 3.14
C GLU A 21 20.83 9.33 3.61
N ASP A 22 20.47 8.07 3.36
CA ASP A 22 21.37 6.91 3.59
C ASP A 22 22.47 6.78 2.51
N GLY A 23 22.60 7.73 1.58
CA GLY A 23 23.59 7.72 0.50
C GLY A 23 23.34 6.67 -0.59
N ARG A 24 22.13 6.16 -0.69
CA ARG A 24 21.82 5.14 -1.70
C ARG A 24 21.55 5.76 -3.06
N GLU A 25 22.13 5.17 -4.09
CA GLU A 25 21.72 5.44 -5.46
C GLU A 25 20.37 4.78 -5.72
N VAL A 26 19.34 5.59 -6.04
CA VAL A 26 17.97 5.13 -6.27
C VAL A 26 17.56 5.36 -7.71
N ARG A 27 17.00 4.33 -8.32
CA ARG A 27 16.23 4.44 -9.57
C ARG A 27 14.76 4.25 -9.26
N CYS A 28 13.91 5.20 -9.68
CA CYS A 28 12.47 5.15 -9.52
C CYS A 28 11.80 4.67 -10.80
N LEU A 29 11.03 3.58 -10.71
CA LEU A 29 10.12 3.19 -11.79
C LEU A 29 8.81 3.94 -11.60
N VAL A 30 8.51 4.88 -12.50
CA VAL A 30 7.35 5.78 -12.40
C VAL A 30 6.70 6.00 -13.75
N ARG A 31 5.38 6.21 -13.75
CA ARG A 31 4.59 6.60 -14.92
C ARG A 31 4.76 8.08 -15.25
N GLU A 32 4.76 8.89 -14.20
CA GLU A 32 4.78 10.35 -14.27
C GLU A 32 5.91 10.90 -13.38
N PRO A 33 7.10 11.17 -13.94
CA PRO A 33 8.24 11.68 -13.17
C PRO A 33 7.97 12.99 -12.43
N ARG A 34 7.06 13.83 -12.95
CA ARG A 34 6.67 15.09 -12.29
C ARG A 34 6.11 14.89 -10.88
N ARG A 35 5.50 13.73 -10.60
CA ARG A 35 4.95 13.39 -9.28
C ARG A 35 6.02 13.11 -8.21
N LEU A 36 7.28 12.96 -8.58
CA LEU A 36 8.42 12.92 -7.65
C LEU A 36 8.77 14.31 -7.08
N GLY A 37 8.20 15.37 -7.65
CA GLY A 37 8.49 16.74 -7.24
C GLY A 37 9.96 17.10 -7.45
N GLU A 38 10.55 17.81 -6.48
CA GLU A 38 11.96 18.21 -6.50
C GLU A 38 12.92 17.01 -6.47
N ARG A 39 12.52 15.89 -5.84
CA ARG A 39 13.36 14.68 -5.73
C ARG A 39 13.70 14.01 -7.07
N ARG A 40 13.05 14.40 -8.15
CA ARG A 40 13.34 13.87 -9.50
C ARG A 40 14.77 14.11 -9.96
N VAL A 41 15.46 15.12 -9.44
CA VAL A 41 16.84 15.46 -9.81
C VAL A 41 17.87 14.61 -9.03
N ASP A 42 17.47 14.03 -7.92
CA ASP A 42 18.30 13.23 -7.03
C ASP A 42 18.29 11.74 -7.38
N VAL A 43 17.47 11.32 -8.36
CA VAL A 43 17.24 9.92 -8.69
C VAL A 43 17.40 9.64 -10.19
N GLN A 44 17.71 8.38 -10.49
CA GLN A 44 17.56 7.90 -11.86
C GLN A 44 16.09 7.57 -12.14
N ILE A 45 15.60 7.87 -13.33
CA ILE A 45 14.22 7.62 -13.71
C ILE A 45 14.17 6.48 -14.74
N ALA A 46 13.36 5.46 -14.43
CA ALA A 46 12.88 4.49 -15.38
C ALA A 46 11.39 4.78 -15.63
N LEU A 47 11.03 5.03 -16.90
CA LEU A 47 9.63 5.22 -17.29
C LEU A 47 8.96 3.86 -17.46
N GLY A 48 7.76 3.73 -16.91
CA GLY A 48 6.96 2.52 -17.03
C GLY A 48 5.99 2.33 -15.85
N ASP A 49 5.10 1.39 -15.99
CA ASP A 49 4.14 1.02 -14.94
C ASP A 49 4.08 -0.50 -14.72
N LEU A 50 3.28 -0.92 -13.73
CA LEU A 50 3.08 -2.36 -13.42
C LEU A 50 2.50 -3.13 -14.63
N GLY A 51 1.68 -2.49 -15.43
CA GLY A 51 1.09 -3.13 -16.60
C GLY A 51 2.09 -3.36 -17.73
N GLU A 52 3.16 -2.58 -17.79
CA GLU A 52 4.22 -2.70 -18.79
C GLU A 52 5.31 -3.70 -18.39
N MET A 53 5.20 -4.33 -17.21
CA MET A 53 6.14 -5.39 -16.76
C MET A 53 6.11 -6.63 -17.66
N SER A 54 5.26 -6.68 -18.66
CA SER A 54 5.29 -7.69 -19.74
C SER A 54 6.31 -7.38 -20.83
N ASP A 55 6.76 -6.11 -20.97
CA ASP A 55 7.81 -5.74 -21.91
C ASP A 55 9.20 -6.07 -21.35
N PRO A 56 9.91 -7.07 -21.93
CA PRO A 56 11.23 -7.47 -21.41
C PRO A 56 12.30 -6.39 -21.59
N TYR A 57 12.14 -5.48 -22.52
CA TYR A 57 13.09 -4.41 -22.77
C TYR A 57 13.03 -3.34 -21.65
N LEU A 58 11.83 -2.84 -21.37
CA LEU A 58 11.62 -1.85 -20.30
C LEU A 58 12.06 -2.38 -18.94
N VAL A 59 11.71 -3.64 -18.64
CA VAL A 59 12.09 -4.27 -17.37
C VAL A 59 13.62 -4.44 -17.27
N ARG A 60 14.29 -4.87 -18.34
CA ARG A 60 15.76 -4.96 -18.35
C ARG A 60 16.45 -3.61 -18.17
N GLN A 61 15.93 -2.57 -18.82
CA GLN A 61 16.46 -1.21 -18.62
C GLN A 61 16.29 -0.74 -17.17
N ALA A 62 15.11 -0.95 -16.58
CA ALA A 62 14.85 -0.60 -15.19
C ALA A 62 15.79 -1.30 -14.21
N LEU A 63 16.16 -2.57 -14.49
CA LEU A 63 17.00 -3.41 -13.62
C LEU A 63 18.51 -3.29 -13.91
N ARG A 64 18.94 -2.54 -14.91
CA ARG A 64 20.36 -2.43 -15.26
C ARG A 64 21.18 -1.83 -14.11
N GLY A 65 22.14 -2.60 -13.57
CA GLY A 65 23.01 -2.20 -12.47
C GLY A 65 22.33 -2.15 -11.10
N VAL A 66 21.12 -2.72 -11.00
CA VAL A 66 20.36 -2.81 -9.74
C VAL A 66 20.79 -4.03 -8.95
N ASP A 67 21.09 -3.86 -7.67
CA ASP A 67 21.38 -4.93 -6.71
C ASP A 67 20.21 -5.21 -5.76
N THR A 68 19.34 -4.23 -5.54
CA THR A 68 18.22 -4.29 -4.60
C THR A 68 16.95 -3.76 -5.26
N VAL A 69 15.86 -4.50 -5.18
CA VAL A 69 14.52 -4.06 -5.60
C VAL A 69 13.66 -3.85 -4.37
N VAL A 70 13.01 -2.69 -4.27
CA VAL A 70 11.94 -2.39 -3.30
C VAL A 70 10.64 -2.18 -4.08
N HIS A 71 9.76 -3.17 -4.00
CA HIS A 71 8.53 -3.21 -4.79
C HIS A 71 7.32 -2.82 -3.94
N LEU A 72 7.02 -1.49 -3.89
CA LEU A 72 5.86 -0.91 -3.19
C LEU A 72 4.64 -0.75 -4.10
N ALA A 73 4.85 -0.71 -5.43
CA ALA A 73 3.78 -0.43 -6.36
C ALA A 73 2.66 -1.47 -6.28
N ALA A 74 1.44 -1.00 -6.08
CA ALA A 74 0.24 -1.81 -5.97
C ALA A 74 -0.99 -0.98 -6.35
N THR A 75 -2.10 -1.65 -6.62
CA THR A 75 -3.41 -1.01 -6.82
C THR A 75 -4.48 -1.81 -6.10
N ILE A 76 -5.44 -1.10 -5.51
CA ILE A 76 -6.61 -1.70 -4.84
C ILE A 76 -7.84 -1.72 -5.75
N ARG A 77 -7.73 -1.17 -6.97
CA ARG A 77 -8.81 -1.10 -7.96
C ARG A 77 -8.32 -1.55 -9.34
N ASP A 78 -9.23 -2.04 -10.16
CA ASP A 78 -8.95 -2.29 -11.57
C ASP A 78 -8.57 -0.98 -12.29
N GLN A 79 -7.62 -1.07 -13.20
CA GLN A 79 -7.19 0.01 -14.09
C GLN A 79 -7.36 -0.43 -15.55
N PRO A 80 -8.55 -0.34 -16.12
CA PRO A 80 -8.84 -0.86 -17.45
C PRO A 80 -7.79 -0.43 -18.50
N PRO A 81 -7.40 -1.36 -19.37
CA PRO A 81 -7.94 -2.72 -19.55
C PRO A 81 -7.39 -3.77 -18.55
N ARG A 82 -6.56 -3.38 -17.56
CA ARG A 82 -5.84 -4.28 -16.66
C ARG A 82 -6.59 -4.48 -15.34
N ARG A 83 -6.47 -5.71 -14.81
CA ARG A 83 -7.15 -6.14 -13.58
C ARG A 83 -6.20 -6.12 -12.38
N ILE A 84 -6.76 -6.09 -11.17
CA ILE A 84 -6.04 -6.14 -9.89
C ILE A 84 -5.05 -7.31 -9.86
N GLU A 85 -5.47 -8.50 -10.30
CA GLU A 85 -4.64 -9.71 -10.28
C GLU A 85 -3.41 -9.57 -11.19
N GLU A 86 -3.58 -8.93 -12.33
CA GLU A 86 -2.47 -8.69 -13.25
C GLU A 86 -1.48 -7.70 -12.64
N LEU A 87 -1.98 -6.59 -12.10
CA LEU A 87 -1.15 -5.50 -11.60
C LEU A 87 -0.44 -5.83 -10.28
N ASN A 88 -1.07 -6.59 -9.37
CA ASN A 88 -0.44 -6.95 -8.09
C ASN A 88 0.21 -8.33 -8.08
N GLY A 89 -0.36 -9.30 -8.79
CA GLY A 89 0.14 -10.68 -8.83
C GLY A 89 1.15 -10.88 -9.95
N LEU A 90 0.67 -10.87 -11.20
CA LEU A 90 1.49 -11.21 -12.35
C LEU A 90 2.63 -10.23 -12.60
N ALA A 91 2.40 -8.92 -12.45
CA ALA A 91 3.43 -7.90 -12.61
C ALA A 91 4.57 -8.10 -11.59
N THR A 92 4.24 -8.41 -10.34
CA THR A 92 5.24 -8.72 -9.31
C THR A 92 6.06 -9.95 -9.69
N VAL A 93 5.41 -11.03 -10.15
CA VAL A 93 6.09 -12.26 -10.58
C VAL A 93 7.02 -11.99 -11.78
N ARG A 94 6.57 -11.20 -12.75
CA ARG A 94 7.38 -10.81 -13.92
C ARG A 94 8.61 -9.98 -13.50
N LEU A 95 8.43 -8.99 -12.63
CA LEU A 95 9.54 -8.19 -12.09
C LEU A 95 10.53 -9.05 -11.30
N LEU A 96 10.04 -9.95 -10.44
CA LEU A 96 10.87 -10.89 -9.68
C LEU A 96 11.71 -11.78 -10.60
N ARG A 97 11.09 -12.40 -11.61
CA ARG A 97 11.80 -13.27 -12.57
C ARG A 97 12.83 -12.50 -13.40
N ALA A 98 12.55 -11.24 -13.72
CA ALA A 98 13.51 -10.38 -14.39
C ALA A 98 14.66 -9.98 -13.45
N ALA A 99 14.39 -9.72 -12.19
CA ALA A 99 15.39 -9.44 -11.16
C ALA A 99 16.34 -10.64 -10.95
N GLU A 100 15.79 -11.86 -10.85
CA GLU A 100 16.57 -13.11 -10.79
C GLU A 100 17.56 -13.23 -11.97
N ARG A 101 17.07 -13.01 -13.19
CA ARG A 101 17.92 -13.05 -14.41
C ARG A 101 18.89 -11.87 -14.53
N GLY A 102 18.55 -10.73 -13.92
CA GLY A 102 19.33 -9.50 -13.97
C GLY A 102 20.46 -9.41 -12.96
N GLY A 103 20.65 -10.42 -12.11
CA GLY A 103 21.71 -10.44 -11.10
C GLY A 103 21.40 -9.58 -9.87
N VAL A 104 20.12 -9.24 -9.65
CA VAL A 104 19.66 -8.60 -8.40
C VAL A 104 19.94 -9.55 -7.24
N LYS A 105 20.34 -8.99 -6.11
CA LYS A 105 20.68 -9.76 -4.89
C LYS A 105 19.53 -9.78 -3.88
N ARG A 106 18.83 -8.66 -3.74
CA ARG A 106 17.81 -8.45 -2.69
C ARG A 106 16.48 -8.01 -3.32
N PHE A 107 15.39 -8.63 -2.88
CA PHE A 107 14.04 -8.28 -3.34
C PHE A 107 13.10 -8.07 -2.15
N VAL A 108 12.67 -6.85 -1.92
CA VAL A 108 11.71 -6.46 -0.88
C VAL A 108 10.34 -6.28 -1.51
N PHE A 109 9.37 -7.03 -1.01
CA PHE A 109 7.99 -7.03 -1.51
C PHE A 109 7.00 -6.56 -0.45
N PHE A 110 6.05 -5.74 -0.86
CA PHE A 110 4.92 -5.31 -0.02
C PHE A 110 3.69 -6.15 -0.29
N SER A 111 3.37 -7.02 0.68
CA SER A 111 2.13 -7.78 0.75
C SER A 111 1.08 -7.02 1.57
N ALA A 112 0.22 -7.72 2.26
CA ALA A 112 -0.70 -7.21 3.27
C ALA A 112 -0.94 -8.29 4.31
N LEU A 113 -1.30 -7.90 5.54
CA LEU A 113 -1.85 -8.85 6.51
C LEU A 113 -3.10 -9.51 5.93
N ASP A 114 -3.30 -10.77 6.27
CA ASP A 114 -4.41 -11.60 5.78
C ASP A 114 -4.38 -11.93 4.27
N ALA A 115 -3.25 -11.72 3.57
CA ALA A 115 -3.07 -12.25 2.22
C ALA A 115 -3.10 -13.79 2.25
N HIS A 116 -4.16 -14.39 1.68
CA HIS A 116 -4.43 -15.82 1.75
C HIS A 116 -5.15 -16.32 0.49
N PRO A 117 -4.96 -17.57 0.04
CA PRO A 117 -5.56 -18.07 -1.20
C PRO A 117 -7.08 -18.18 -1.14
N ALA A 118 -7.64 -18.46 0.04
CA ALA A 118 -9.08 -18.56 0.26
C ALA A 118 -9.74 -17.19 0.57
N GLN A 119 -8.99 -16.08 0.52
CA GLN A 119 -9.53 -14.77 0.79
C GLN A 119 -10.57 -14.38 -0.28
N ARG A 120 -11.70 -13.81 0.15
CA ARG A 120 -12.78 -13.42 -0.76
C ARG A 120 -12.38 -12.32 -1.73
N THR A 121 -11.51 -11.39 -1.31
CA THR A 121 -11.12 -10.25 -2.14
C THR A 121 -10.03 -10.62 -3.15
N ARG A 122 -10.15 -10.08 -4.35
CA ARG A 122 -9.20 -10.28 -5.46
C ARG A 122 -7.81 -9.73 -5.11
N PHE A 123 -7.76 -8.60 -4.39
CA PHE A 123 -6.52 -7.96 -3.97
C PHE A 123 -5.66 -8.87 -3.08
N PHE A 124 -6.22 -9.41 -2.00
CA PHE A 124 -5.47 -10.27 -1.08
C PHE A 124 -5.03 -11.59 -1.73
N ARG A 125 -5.87 -12.17 -2.62
CA ARG A 125 -5.45 -13.36 -3.39
C ARG A 125 -4.28 -13.07 -4.33
N ALA A 126 -4.29 -11.89 -4.98
CA ALA A 126 -3.18 -11.45 -5.84
C ALA A 126 -1.90 -11.20 -5.04
N LYS A 127 -2.01 -10.57 -3.86
CA LYS A 127 -0.88 -10.39 -2.94
C LYS A 127 -0.31 -11.72 -2.46
N TRP A 128 -1.16 -12.68 -2.08
CA TRP A 128 -0.72 -14.01 -1.69
C TRP A 128 0.04 -14.72 -2.81
N LEU A 129 -0.47 -14.68 -4.05
CA LEU A 129 0.21 -15.28 -5.20
C LEU A 129 1.62 -14.71 -5.39
N ALA A 130 1.75 -13.40 -5.32
CA ALA A 130 3.04 -12.71 -5.42
C ALA A 130 3.96 -13.06 -4.24
N GLU A 131 3.44 -13.10 -3.01
CA GLU A 131 4.17 -13.47 -1.80
C GLU A 131 4.76 -14.88 -1.90
N ARG A 132 3.97 -15.84 -2.41
CA ARG A 132 4.43 -17.22 -2.66
C ARG A 132 5.59 -17.27 -3.65
N ALA A 133 5.50 -16.51 -4.73
CA ALA A 133 6.56 -16.43 -5.72
C ALA A 133 7.85 -15.81 -5.11
N VAL A 134 7.70 -14.74 -4.35
CA VAL A 134 8.81 -14.07 -3.67
C VAL A 134 9.49 -14.99 -2.66
N ALA A 135 8.70 -15.69 -1.83
CA ALA A 135 9.23 -16.63 -0.83
C ALA A 135 9.96 -17.85 -1.47
N SER A 136 9.63 -18.20 -2.72
CA SER A 136 10.26 -19.31 -3.45
C SER A 136 11.45 -18.86 -4.32
N SER A 137 11.79 -17.57 -4.30
CA SER A 137 12.90 -17.03 -5.10
C SER A 137 14.26 -17.38 -4.51
N PRO A 138 15.29 -17.61 -5.33
CA PRO A 138 16.68 -17.81 -4.85
C PRO A 138 17.34 -16.52 -4.36
N LEU A 139 16.71 -15.34 -4.54
CA LEU A 139 17.22 -14.07 -4.05
C LEU A 139 17.08 -13.96 -2.53
N GLN A 140 17.80 -13.04 -1.90
CA GLN A 140 17.52 -12.64 -0.53
C GLN A 140 16.21 -11.83 -0.53
N THR A 141 15.12 -12.49 -0.19
CA THR A 141 13.79 -11.88 -0.22
C THR A 141 13.31 -11.47 1.16
N SER A 142 12.48 -10.44 1.20
CA SER A 142 11.75 -10.02 2.40
C SER A 142 10.35 -9.56 2.04
N VAL A 143 9.37 -10.03 2.80
CA VAL A 143 7.96 -9.64 2.66
C VAL A 143 7.59 -8.72 3.80
N PHE A 144 7.14 -7.51 3.48
CA PHE A 144 6.50 -6.61 4.43
C PHE A 144 5.00 -6.72 4.28
N ALA A 145 4.33 -7.16 5.32
CA ALA A 145 2.88 -7.33 5.36
C ALA A 145 2.27 -6.32 6.35
N PRO A 146 1.90 -5.12 5.89
CA PRO A 146 1.26 -4.14 6.75
C PRO A 146 -0.22 -4.46 6.98
N SER A 147 -0.75 -3.97 8.11
CA SER A 147 -2.17 -3.70 8.30
C SER A 147 -2.61 -2.55 7.40
N ILE A 148 -3.79 -1.98 7.61
CA ILE A 148 -4.21 -0.81 6.83
C ILE A 148 -3.21 0.34 7.03
N VAL A 149 -2.59 0.75 5.92
CA VAL A 149 -1.67 1.89 5.93
C VAL A 149 -2.46 3.15 5.65
N TYR A 150 -2.27 4.17 6.47
CA TYR A 150 -2.94 5.46 6.30
C TYR A 150 -1.95 6.62 6.26
N ASP A 151 -2.40 7.73 5.70
CA ASP A 151 -1.73 9.01 5.72
C ASP A 151 -2.73 10.16 5.89
N ARG A 152 -2.28 11.32 6.33
CA ARG A 152 -3.11 12.52 6.53
C ARG A 152 -3.84 12.94 5.25
N THR A 153 -3.20 12.78 4.10
CA THR A 153 -3.70 13.14 2.77
C THR A 153 -4.17 11.94 1.95
N ASP A 154 -4.28 10.77 2.59
CA ASP A 154 -4.77 9.57 1.92
C ASP A 154 -6.18 9.80 1.35
N PRO A 155 -6.47 9.32 0.13
CA PRO A 155 -7.80 9.43 -0.46
C PRO A 155 -8.91 8.90 0.44
N TRP A 156 -8.68 7.81 1.18
CA TRP A 156 -9.63 7.22 2.11
C TRP A 156 -9.91 8.15 3.31
N ILE A 157 -8.86 8.69 3.96
CA ILE A 157 -9.04 9.67 5.06
C ILE A 157 -9.74 10.93 4.54
N THR A 158 -9.36 11.40 3.35
CA THR A 158 -10.00 12.55 2.70
C THR A 158 -11.48 12.28 2.42
N LEU A 159 -11.84 11.06 2.01
CA LEU A 159 -13.22 10.66 1.78
C LEU A 159 -14.04 10.68 3.07
N LEU A 160 -13.53 10.09 4.16
CA LEU A 160 -14.18 10.13 5.48
C LEU A 160 -14.39 11.57 5.97
N ARG A 161 -13.38 12.45 5.81
CA ARG A 161 -13.50 13.88 6.12
C ARG A 161 -14.60 14.55 5.27
N ARG A 162 -14.73 14.22 3.99
CA ARG A 162 -15.81 14.73 3.13
C ARG A 162 -17.18 14.21 3.57
N PHE A 163 -17.29 12.95 3.95
CA PHE A 163 -18.54 12.38 4.46
C PHE A 163 -18.99 13.04 5.77
N SER A 164 -18.08 13.57 6.59
CA SER A 164 -18.46 14.31 7.81
C SER A 164 -19.24 15.62 7.55
N PHE A 165 -19.30 16.09 6.29
CA PHE A 165 -20.20 17.19 5.90
C PHE A 165 -21.66 16.74 5.69
N LEU A 166 -21.90 15.44 5.53
CA LEU A 166 -23.25 14.90 5.45
C LEU A 166 -23.90 14.87 6.85
N PRO A 167 -25.22 14.77 6.95
CA PRO A 167 -25.91 14.64 8.25
C PRO A 167 -25.59 13.31 8.96
N VAL A 168 -25.22 12.28 8.22
CA VAL A 168 -24.81 10.97 8.70
C VAL A 168 -23.55 10.51 7.96
N LEU A 169 -22.74 9.67 8.59
CA LEU A 169 -21.53 9.10 7.99
C LEU A 169 -21.85 7.70 7.45
N PRO A 170 -21.88 7.51 6.13
CA PRO A 170 -22.18 6.19 5.55
C PRO A 170 -20.99 5.25 5.74
N VAL A 171 -21.26 4.06 6.25
CA VAL A 171 -20.31 2.97 6.43
C VAL A 171 -20.75 1.77 5.60
N SER A 172 -19.85 1.20 4.81
CA SER A 172 -20.12 -0.03 4.07
C SER A 172 -20.06 -1.24 5.00
N GLY A 173 -21.04 -2.15 4.90
CA GLY A 173 -21.12 -3.35 5.71
C GLY A 173 -21.52 -3.07 7.15
N ASP A 174 -21.00 -3.89 8.08
CA ASP A 174 -21.32 -3.79 9.51
C ASP A 174 -20.32 -2.92 10.31
N GLY A 175 -19.24 -2.47 9.67
CA GLY A 175 -18.22 -1.64 10.29
C GLY A 175 -17.37 -2.33 11.34
N GLN A 176 -17.54 -3.65 11.58
CA GLN A 176 -16.90 -4.39 12.68
C GLN A 176 -15.57 -5.02 12.32
N ALA A 177 -15.16 -5.01 11.05
CA ALA A 177 -13.83 -5.48 10.69
C ALA A 177 -12.76 -4.69 11.44
N ALA A 178 -11.83 -5.42 12.06
CA ALA A 178 -10.80 -4.84 12.92
C ALA A 178 -9.45 -4.71 12.21
N PHE A 179 -8.78 -3.61 12.46
CA PHE A 179 -7.51 -3.25 11.87
C PHE A 179 -6.53 -2.78 12.94
N GLN A 180 -5.25 -2.84 12.61
CA GLN A 180 -4.18 -2.18 13.38
C GLN A 180 -3.54 -1.10 12.49
N PRO A 181 -4.21 0.07 12.32
CA PRO A 181 -3.79 1.08 11.37
C PRO A 181 -2.36 1.55 11.66
N ILE A 182 -1.52 1.58 10.63
CA ILE A 182 -0.13 2.01 10.73
C ILE A 182 0.12 3.21 9.81
N TRP A 183 0.82 4.22 10.32
CA TRP A 183 1.15 5.40 9.55
C TRP A 183 2.17 5.10 8.44
N ALA A 184 1.97 5.67 7.26
CA ALA A 184 2.84 5.47 6.09
C ALA A 184 4.29 5.87 6.36
N ASP A 185 4.53 6.86 7.23
CA ASP A 185 5.88 7.27 7.63
C ASP A 185 6.56 6.22 8.51
N ASP A 186 5.84 5.62 9.46
CA ASP A 186 6.38 4.54 10.30
C ASP A 186 6.72 3.32 9.45
N VAL A 187 5.89 2.99 8.45
CA VAL A 187 6.19 1.94 7.47
C VAL A 187 7.48 2.27 6.69
N ALA A 188 7.62 3.51 6.22
CA ALA A 188 8.82 3.94 5.49
C ALA A 188 10.09 3.85 6.37
N ARG A 189 9.99 4.23 7.66
CA ARG A 189 11.08 4.08 8.65
C ARG A 189 11.46 2.61 8.85
N CYS A 190 10.47 1.72 8.97
CA CYS A 190 10.70 0.27 9.09
C CYS A 190 11.46 -0.27 7.88
N VAL A 191 11.06 0.10 6.67
CA VAL A 191 11.75 -0.36 5.44
C VAL A 191 13.18 0.17 5.37
N ALA A 192 13.39 1.45 5.65
CA ALA A 192 14.73 2.04 5.66
C ALA A 192 15.63 1.35 6.70
N ALA A 193 15.12 1.10 7.91
CA ALA A 193 15.86 0.39 8.95
C ALA A 193 16.22 -1.05 8.54
N ALA A 194 15.28 -1.80 7.99
CA ALA A 194 15.51 -3.16 7.52
C ALA A 194 16.55 -3.22 6.38
N LEU A 195 16.55 -2.23 5.48
CA LEU A 195 17.52 -2.16 4.38
C LEU A 195 18.95 -1.88 4.83
N ARG A 196 19.16 -1.30 6.02
CA ARG A 196 20.50 -1.08 6.61
C ARG A 196 21.08 -2.35 7.20
N GLY A 197 20.25 -3.31 7.59
CA GLY A 197 20.62 -4.56 8.23
C GLY A 197 20.42 -5.79 7.37
N GLU A 198 20.39 -6.94 8.05
CA GLU A 198 20.02 -8.21 7.47
C GLU A 198 18.48 -8.32 7.37
N LEU A 199 17.99 -8.66 6.18
CA LEU A 199 16.55 -8.80 5.94
C LEU A 199 16.05 -10.12 6.52
N ARG A 200 15.00 -10.05 7.34
CA ARG A 200 14.21 -11.23 7.72
C ARG A 200 13.26 -11.61 6.57
N PRO A 201 12.87 -12.87 6.45
CA PRO A 201 11.96 -13.33 5.40
C PRO A 201 10.61 -12.61 5.41
N ARG A 202 10.10 -12.22 6.61
CA ARG A 202 8.79 -11.57 6.78
C ARG A 202 8.80 -10.59 7.95
N TYR A 203 8.11 -9.46 7.75
CA TYR A 203 7.77 -8.47 8.77
C TYR A 203 6.26 -8.21 8.73
N GLU A 204 5.60 -8.29 9.87
CA GLU A 204 4.21 -7.87 10.05
C GLU A 204 4.21 -6.45 10.61
N LEU A 205 3.68 -5.49 9.85
CA LEU A 205 3.70 -4.10 10.26
C LEU A 205 2.31 -3.68 10.74
N ALA A 206 2.17 -3.52 12.04
CA ALA A 206 0.93 -3.11 12.69
C ALA A 206 1.13 -1.86 13.53
N GLY A 207 0.10 -1.02 13.56
CA GLY A 207 0.04 0.12 14.49
C GLY A 207 -0.26 -0.33 15.92
N PRO A 208 -0.20 0.61 16.90
CA PRO A 208 -0.30 0.30 18.32
C PRO A 208 -1.73 0.09 18.80
N GLU A 209 -2.73 0.36 17.97
CA GLU A 209 -4.15 0.28 18.32
C GLU A 209 -4.88 -0.73 17.46
N THR A 210 -5.84 -1.42 18.04
CA THR A 210 -6.82 -2.21 17.29
C THR A 210 -8.12 -1.43 17.23
N LEU A 211 -8.53 -1.02 16.03
CA LEU A 211 -9.73 -0.24 15.79
C LEU A 211 -10.63 -0.93 14.77
N THR A 212 -11.94 -0.89 14.99
CA THR A 212 -12.90 -1.29 13.95
C THR A 212 -13.02 -0.20 12.89
N TYR A 213 -13.59 -0.54 11.73
CA TYR A 213 -13.83 0.45 10.68
C TYR A 213 -14.75 1.58 11.19
N ASP A 214 -15.75 1.26 12.04
CA ASP A 214 -16.59 2.25 12.72
C ASP A 214 -15.77 3.19 13.59
N GLN A 215 -14.88 2.64 14.44
CA GLN A 215 -14.05 3.45 15.32
C GLN A 215 -13.10 4.37 14.55
N MET A 216 -12.51 3.89 13.45
CA MET A 216 -11.67 4.73 12.58
C MET A 216 -12.49 5.84 11.91
N SER A 217 -13.69 5.52 11.43
CA SER A 217 -14.59 6.48 10.78
C SER A 217 -15.05 7.58 11.73
N ASP A 218 -15.44 7.19 12.94
CA ASP A 218 -15.83 8.11 14.01
C ASP A 218 -14.64 8.99 14.46
N LEU A 219 -13.45 8.40 14.64
CA LEU A 219 -12.23 9.14 14.96
C LEU A 219 -11.94 10.24 13.94
N VAL A 220 -11.97 9.91 12.65
CA VAL A 220 -11.74 10.89 11.57
C VAL A 220 -12.78 12.01 11.59
N SER A 221 -14.07 11.69 11.83
CA SER A 221 -15.14 12.67 11.87
C SER A 221 -15.01 13.62 13.08
N ARG A 222 -14.60 13.11 14.24
CA ARG A 222 -14.32 13.92 15.44
C ARG A 222 -13.15 14.86 15.22
N ILE A 223 -12.03 14.37 14.69
CA ILE A 223 -10.85 15.20 14.38
C ILE A 223 -11.19 16.29 13.34
N ALA A 224 -12.09 16.00 12.41
CA ALA A 224 -12.59 17.00 11.47
C ALA A 224 -13.55 18.03 12.14
N GLY A 225 -13.78 17.95 13.46
CA GLY A 225 -14.69 18.83 14.20
C GLY A 225 -16.18 18.61 13.88
N ARG A 226 -16.54 17.49 13.29
CA ARG A 226 -17.90 17.17 12.81
C ARG A 226 -18.28 15.73 13.13
N PRO A 227 -18.45 15.37 14.42
CA PRO A 227 -18.93 14.05 14.78
C PRO A 227 -20.30 13.78 14.16
N ARG A 228 -20.46 12.63 13.51
CA ARG A 228 -21.70 12.24 12.83
C ARG A 228 -22.13 10.83 13.24
N PRO A 229 -23.43 10.58 13.36
CA PRO A 229 -23.92 9.21 13.55
C PRO A 229 -23.56 8.35 12.35
N LEU A 230 -23.10 7.13 12.61
CA LEU A 230 -22.79 6.14 11.59
C LEU A 230 -24.07 5.50 11.07
N VAL A 231 -24.15 5.32 9.76
CA VAL A 231 -25.25 4.58 9.12
C VAL A 231 -24.67 3.47 8.25
N HIS A 232 -24.95 2.24 8.64
CA HIS A 232 -24.46 1.04 7.97
C HIS A 232 -25.28 0.75 6.71
N LEU A 233 -24.61 0.68 5.58
CA LEU A 233 -25.20 0.36 4.30
C LEU A 233 -24.87 -1.08 3.90
N PRO A 234 -25.89 -1.94 3.62
CA PRO A 234 -25.64 -3.29 3.16
C PRO A 234 -24.74 -3.32 1.93
N LEU A 235 -23.74 -4.20 1.92
CA LEU A 235 -22.76 -4.32 0.81
C LEU A 235 -23.41 -4.43 -0.58
N PRO A 236 -24.51 -5.19 -0.80
CA PRO A 236 -25.13 -5.26 -2.11
C PRO A 236 -25.62 -3.89 -2.62
N LEU A 237 -26.12 -3.03 -1.71
CA LEU A 237 -26.54 -1.66 -2.08
C LEU A 237 -25.34 -0.78 -2.40
N VAL A 238 -24.28 -0.83 -1.57
CA VAL A 238 -23.03 -0.11 -1.82
C VAL A 238 -22.45 -0.52 -3.17
N ARG A 239 -22.37 -1.83 -3.44
CA ARG A 239 -21.89 -2.36 -4.71
C ARG A 239 -22.66 -1.84 -5.90
N SER A 240 -24.00 -1.96 -5.86
CA SER A 240 -24.85 -1.51 -6.96
C SER A 240 -24.74 0.00 -7.19
N GLY A 241 -24.71 0.77 -6.10
CA GLY A 241 -24.54 2.22 -6.16
C GLY A 241 -23.19 2.64 -6.75
N LEU A 242 -22.07 2.03 -6.31
CA LEU A 242 -20.73 2.34 -6.82
C LEU A 242 -20.53 1.90 -8.27
N ILE A 243 -21.11 0.76 -8.68
CA ILE A 243 -21.11 0.33 -10.10
C ILE A 243 -21.89 1.33 -10.95
N ALA A 244 -23.07 1.76 -10.51
CA ALA A 244 -23.87 2.75 -11.22
C ALA A 244 -23.14 4.10 -11.33
N LEU A 245 -22.51 4.58 -10.24
CA LEU A 245 -21.70 5.78 -10.26
C LEU A 245 -20.52 5.66 -11.23
N ARG A 246 -19.82 4.53 -11.24
CA ARG A 246 -18.72 4.28 -12.17
C ARG A 246 -19.16 4.27 -13.63
N SER A 247 -20.37 3.74 -13.94
CA SER A 247 -20.90 3.75 -15.31
C SER A 247 -21.22 5.16 -15.83
N VAL A 248 -21.52 6.10 -14.92
CA VAL A 248 -21.85 7.49 -15.26
C VAL A 248 -20.58 8.38 -15.28
N PHE A 249 -19.73 8.25 -14.27
CA PHE A 249 -18.56 9.13 -14.05
C PHE A 249 -17.21 8.52 -14.43
N GLY A 250 -17.19 7.27 -14.90
CA GLY A 250 -15.96 6.58 -15.33
C GLY A 250 -14.96 6.40 -14.19
N GLU A 251 -13.67 6.63 -14.49
CA GLU A 251 -12.55 6.48 -13.53
C GLU A 251 -12.51 7.59 -12.46
N ALA A 252 -13.27 8.68 -12.62
CA ALA A 252 -13.29 9.80 -11.68
C ALA A 252 -14.11 9.54 -10.40
N VAL A 253 -14.61 8.31 -10.21
CA VAL A 253 -15.37 7.94 -9.01
C VAL A 253 -14.49 7.98 -7.77
N PHE A 254 -14.99 8.59 -6.72
CA PHE A 254 -14.31 8.81 -5.45
C PHE A 254 -14.00 7.51 -4.67
N ALA A 255 -14.80 6.45 -4.87
CA ALA A 255 -14.61 5.12 -4.28
C ALA A 255 -15.05 4.02 -5.24
N THR A 256 -14.49 2.85 -5.11
CA THR A 256 -14.86 1.67 -5.90
C THR A 256 -15.42 0.57 -5.00
N TRP A 257 -16.13 -0.36 -5.61
CA TRP A 257 -16.62 -1.54 -4.92
C TRP A 257 -15.51 -2.36 -4.28
N GLU A 258 -14.39 -2.51 -4.98
CA GLU A 258 -13.23 -3.26 -4.51
C GLU A 258 -12.63 -2.65 -3.23
N GLU A 259 -12.63 -1.33 -3.11
CA GLU A 259 -12.18 -0.62 -1.91
C GLU A 259 -13.14 -0.84 -0.74
N ALA A 260 -14.45 -0.78 -1.00
CA ALA A 260 -15.46 -1.04 0.03
C ALA A 260 -15.37 -2.50 0.56
N GLU A 261 -15.12 -3.46 -0.33
CA GLU A 261 -14.93 -4.87 0.04
C GLU A 261 -13.69 -5.10 0.93
N LEU A 262 -12.62 -4.34 0.72
CA LEU A 262 -11.41 -4.44 1.55
C LEU A 262 -11.65 -4.01 3.00
N MET A 263 -12.55 -3.07 3.23
CA MET A 263 -12.88 -2.58 4.57
C MET A 263 -13.67 -3.60 5.42
N GLU A 264 -14.09 -4.72 4.85
CA GLU A 264 -14.71 -5.82 5.58
C GLU A 264 -13.77 -6.98 5.92
N VAL A 265 -12.51 -6.87 5.55
CA VAL A 265 -11.51 -7.90 5.82
C VAL A 265 -10.61 -7.44 6.96
N PRO A 266 -10.65 -8.10 8.13
CA PRO A 266 -9.79 -7.72 9.25
C PRO A 266 -8.31 -7.89 8.88
N MET A 267 -7.47 -6.96 9.35
CA MET A 267 -6.03 -6.96 9.10
C MET A 267 -5.29 -6.86 10.43
N LEU A 268 -5.17 -8.00 11.13
CA LEU A 268 -4.58 -8.07 12.46
C LEU A 268 -3.27 -8.87 12.44
N SER A 269 -2.22 -8.31 13.00
CA SER A 269 -0.98 -9.03 13.28
C SER A 269 -1.13 -9.82 14.58
N ARG A 270 -0.72 -11.09 14.55
CA ARG A 270 -0.59 -11.90 15.76
C ARG A 270 0.58 -11.46 16.65
N ARG A 271 1.51 -10.71 16.08
CA ARG A 271 2.72 -10.19 16.74
C ARG A 271 2.54 -8.76 17.25
N GLY A 272 1.40 -8.12 16.95
CA GLY A 272 1.17 -6.71 17.26
C GLY A 272 2.26 -5.82 16.67
N THR A 273 2.84 -4.93 17.48
CA THR A 273 3.90 -4.01 17.11
C THR A 273 5.32 -4.58 17.16
N ALA A 274 5.50 -5.84 17.52
CA ALA A 274 6.81 -6.42 17.81
C ALA A 274 7.82 -6.33 16.65
N ASP A 275 7.37 -6.50 15.40
CA ASP A 275 8.27 -6.38 14.24
C ASP A 275 8.62 -4.92 13.93
N VAL A 276 7.70 -3.98 14.16
CA VAL A 276 7.94 -2.55 14.01
C VAL A 276 8.98 -2.08 15.04
N GLN A 277 8.79 -2.47 16.30
CA GLN A 277 9.71 -2.13 17.41
C GLN A 277 11.08 -2.80 17.25
N ALA A 278 11.13 -4.03 16.75
CA ALA A 278 12.40 -4.72 16.45
C ALA A 278 13.22 -4.00 15.36
N LEU A 279 12.58 -3.16 14.53
CA LEU A 279 13.23 -2.29 13.55
C LEU A 279 13.57 -0.89 14.13
N GLY A 280 13.40 -0.70 15.44
CA GLY A 280 13.71 0.56 16.13
C GLY A 280 12.69 1.66 15.85
N VAL A 281 11.47 1.30 15.47
CA VAL A 281 10.37 2.25 15.19
C VAL A 281 9.29 2.10 16.24
N GLU A 282 8.95 3.19 16.95
CA GLU A 282 7.77 3.26 17.79
C GLU A 282 6.59 3.74 16.92
N PRO A 283 5.59 2.87 16.67
CA PRO A 283 4.47 3.22 15.81
C PRO A 283 3.54 4.20 16.51
N ARG A 284 3.10 5.22 15.77
CA ARG A 284 2.24 6.28 16.28
C ARG A 284 0.76 5.89 16.25
N ARG A 285 0.00 6.41 17.21
CA ARG A 285 -1.46 6.25 17.24
C ARG A 285 -2.11 7.05 16.11
N MET A 286 -3.21 6.51 15.58
CA MET A 286 -3.90 7.14 14.45
C MET A 286 -4.43 8.53 14.80
N GLY A 287 -4.97 8.70 16.01
CA GLY A 287 -5.46 9.99 16.49
C GLY A 287 -4.36 11.05 16.49
N ASP A 288 -3.22 10.76 17.13
CA ASP A 288 -2.10 11.70 17.26
C ASP A 288 -1.59 12.17 15.88
N VAL A 289 -1.47 11.24 14.93
CA VAL A 289 -1.02 11.57 13.57
C VAL A 289 -2.01 12.48 12.84
N LEU A 290 -3.30 12.22 12.96
CA LEU A 290 -4.31 12.97 12.22
C LEU A 290 -4.56 14.36 12.82
N GLU A 291 -4.41 14.54 14.14
CA GLU A 291 -4.57 15.80 14.84
C GLU A 291 -3.46 16.80 14.50
N GLU A 292 -2.21 16.36 14.37
CA GLU A 292 -1.07 17.23 13.99
C GLU A 292 -1.20 17.86 12.59
N GLY A 293 -2.16 17.48 11.79
CA GLY A 293 -2.39 17.98 10.43
C GLY A 293 -3.64 18.82 10.28
N THR A 294 -4.33 19.14 11.40
CA THR A 294 -5.49 20.02 11.46
C THR A 294 -5.09 21.36 12.01
#